data_ac176fade4d2de3bede78bd159e04311
#
_entry.id   ac176fade4d2de3bede78bd159e04311
#
_cell.length_a   1.000
_cell.length_b   1.000
_cell.length_c   1.000
_cell.angle_alpha   90.00
_cell.angle_beta   90.00
_cell.angle_gamma   90.00
#
_symmetry.space_group_name_H-M   'P 1'
#
loop_
_entity.id
_entity.type
_entity.pdbx_description
1 polymer ?
#
loop_
_entity_poly.entity_id
_entity_poly.type
_entity_poly.pdbx_seq_one_letter_code
_entity_poly.pdbx_strand_id
1 'polypeptide(L)'
;MHLGTGLRKAMALLLSLWLLNACSPEKPAVVKPTLQEIQAQRVREALRPQDVRLAAKYSRSCLMCHTSPDAKAPLVHDRADWQKRIAERGLDTVLSHAQIGFNAMPPQGQCMDCSEAELKALTRFMMGDTP
;
A
#
# COMPACT_ATOMS: atom_id res chain seq x y z
N MET A 1 -55.07 15.07 -45.31
CA MET A 1 -54.64 15.58 -44.00
C MET A 1 -53.50 14.71 -43.49
N HIS A 2 -52.26 15.04 -43.79
CA HIS A 2 -51.04 14.33 -43.40
C HIS A 2 -50.13 15.27 -42.57
N LEU A 3 -50.39 15.38 -41.28
CA LEU A 3 -49.51 16.06 -40.34
C LEU A 3 -49.15 15.08 -39.22
N GLY A 4 -48.12 14.26 -39.37
CA GLY A 4 -47.78 13.32 -38.31
C GLY A 4 -46.40 12.65 -38.41
N THR A 5 -45.75 12.75 -39.54
CA THR A 5 -44.50 11.99 -39.74
C THR A 5 -43.19 12.77 -39.48
N GLY A 6 -43.25 14.14 -39.48
CA GLY A 6 -42.10 14.98 -39.25
C GLY A 6 -41.64 15.08 -37.80
N LEU A 7 -42.57 15.07 -36.85
CA LEU A 7 -42.30 15.25 -35.43
C LEU A 7 -41.65 14.01 -34.75
N ARG A 8 -41.99 12.80 -35.24
CA ARG A 8 -41.39 11.55 -34.72
C ARG A 8 -39.93 11.37 -35.14
N LYS A 9 -39.54 11.87 -36.32
CA LYS A 9 -38.15 11.74 -36.78
C LYS A 9 -37.23 12.77 -36.12
N ALA A 10 -37.72 13.94 -35.75
CA ALA A 10 -36.94 14.95 -35.02
C ALA A 10 -36.65 14.54 -33.57
N MET A 11 -37.59 13.80 -32.91
CA MET A 11 -37.41 13.36 -31.53
C MET A 11 -36.48 12.17 -31.42
N ALA A 12 -36.40 11.33 -32.45
CA ALA A 12 -35.45 10.18 -32.47
C ALA A 12 -33.99 10.62 -32.68
N LEU A 13 -33.73 11.73 -33.36
CA LEU A 13 -32.39 12.27 -33.59
C LEU A 13 -31.82 13.02 -32.36
N LEU A 14 -32.67 13.57 -31.48
CA LEU A 14 -32.21 14.24 -30.27
C LEU A 14 -31.87 13.25 -29.12
N LEU A 15 -32.48 12.07 -29.08
CA LEU A 15 -32.17 11.03 -28.09
C LEU A 15 -30.85 10.29 -28.38
N SER A 16 -30.42 10.22 -29.64
CA SER A 16 -29.17 9.53 -30.00
C SER A 16 -27.91 10.36 -29.72
N LEU A 17 -28.03 11.68 -29.51
CA LEU A 17 -26.87 12.55 -29.22
C LEU A 17 -26.48 12.55 -27.74
N TRP A 18 -27.35 12.04 -26.86
CA TRP A 18 -27.10 12.01 -25.40
C TRP A 18 -26.30 10.79 -24.93
N LEU A 19 -26.15 9.76 -25.75
CA LEU A 19 -25.49 8.51 -25.40
C LEU A 19 -23.98 8.50 -25.65
N LEU A 20 -23.42 9.55 -26.25
CA LEU A 20 -21.98 9.62 -26.59
C LEU A 20 -21.10 10.32 -25.55
N ASN A 21 -21.67 10.80 -24.43
CA ASN A 21 -20.94 11.59 -23.44
C ASN A 21 -20.58 10.84 -22.14
N ALA A 22 -20.67 9.52 -22.12
CA ALA A 22 -20.48 8.73 -20.92
C ALA A 22 -19.33 7.74 -21.04
N CYS A 23 -18.11 8.21 -21.23
CA CYS A 23 -16.88 7.47 -20.86
C CYS A 23 -15.64 8.35 -21.12
N SER A 24 -15.48 9.43 -20.36
CA SER A 24 -14.14 9.96 -20.12
C SER A 24 -13.60 9.25 -18.87
N PRO A 25 -12.55 8.43 -18.95
CA PRO A 25 -11.88 7.92 -17.75
C PRO A 25 -11.25 9.13 -17.06
N GLU A 26 -11.85 9.54 -15.97
CA GLU A 26 -11.30 10.59 -15.11
C GLU A 26 -9.94 10.08 -14.60
N LYS A 27 -8.88 10.71 -15.09
CA LYS A 27 -7.52 10.40 -14.68
C LYS A 27 -7.41 10.64 -13.17
N PRO A 28 -7.01 9.65 -12.36
CA PRO A 28 -6.94 9.81 -10.92
C PRO A 28 -6.10 11.07 -10.60
N ALA A 29 -6.69 11.99 -9.85
CA ALA A 29 -6.00 13.19 -9.41
C ALA A 29 -4.78 12.78 -8.58
N VAL A 30 -3.61 13.20 -8.97
CA VAL A 30 -2.38 13.03 -8.18
C VAL A 30 -2.51 13.91 -6.96
N VAL A 31 -2.94 13.31 -5.84
CA VAL A 31 -2.99 13.98 -4.54
C VAL A 31 -1.57 14.20 -4.08
N LYS A 32 -1.14 15.47 -4.00
CA LYS A 32 0.17 15.79 -3.43
C LYS A 32 0.14 15.53 -1.93
N PRO A 33 1.18 14.86 -1.36
CA PRO A 33 1.24 14.61 0.07
C PRO A 33 1.30 15.93 0.85
N THR A 34 0.64 15.94 1.99
CA THR A 34 0.67 17.07 2.93
C THR A 34 2.03 17.18 3.61
N LEU A 35 2.35 18.33 4.16
CA LEU A 35 3.59 18.52 4.94
C LEU A 35 3.68 17.53 6.12
N GLN A 36 2.55 17.22 6.75
CA GLN A 36 2.48 16.26 7.85
C GLN A 36 2.82 14.84 7.39
N GLU A 37 2.31 14.40 6.24
CA GLU A 37 2.64 13.10 5.67
C GLU A 37 4.12 12.99 5.28
N ILE A 38 4.68 14.04 4.67
CA ILE A 38 6.10 14.12 4.33
C ILE A 38 6.97 14.02 5.59
N GLN A 39 6.60 14.73 6.66
CA GLN A 39 7.34 14.70 7.92
C GLN A 39 7.24 13.32 8.60
N ALA A 40 6.06 12.72 8.63
CA ALA A 40 5.88 11.37 9.16
C ALA A 40 6.69 10.33 8.39
N GLN A 41 6.78 10.45 7.08
CA GLN A 41 7.61 9.58 6.24
C GLN A 41 9.10 9.74 6.57
N ARG A 42 9.62 10.96 6.69
CA ARG A 42 11.02 11.22 7.07
C ARG A 42 11.38 10.62 8.44
N VAL A 43 10.47 10.71 9.40
CA VAL A 43 10.66 10.08 10.71
C VAL A 43 10.78 8.56 10.56
N ARG A 44 9.89 7.91 9.81
CA ARG A 44 9.97 6.47 9.55
C ARG A 44 11.25 6.06 8.83
N GLU A 45 11.68 6.85 7.86
CA GLU A 45 12.93 6.61 7.10
C GLU A 45 14.18 6.71 7.98
N ALA A 46 14.12 7.43 9.10
CA ALA A 46 15.21 7.55 10.06
C ALA A 46 15.27 6.39 11.07
N LEU A 47 14.18 5.63 11.26
CA LEU A 47 14.12 4.53 12.23
C LEU A 47 15.08 3.39 11.83
N ARG A 48 15.86 2.89 12.81
CA ARG A 48 16.79 1.76 12.63
C ARG A 48 16.79 0.86 13.88
N PRO A 49 16.98 -0.45 13.72
CA PRO A 49 17.36 -1.32 14.82
C PRO A 49 18.64 -0.82 15.51
N GLN A 50 18.80 -1.09 16.80
CA GLN A 50 19.99 -0.71 17.55
C GLN A 50 21.22 -1.57 17.18
N ASP A 51 21.03 -2.87 16.91
CA ASP A 51 22.07 -3.73 16.40
C ASP A 51 22.47 -3.27 14.99
N VAL A 52 23.75 -2.93 14.81
CA VAL A 52 24.25 -2.36 13.54
C VAL A 52 24.15 -3.33 12.37
N ARG A 53 24.20 -4.65 12.61
CA ARG A 53 24.08 -5.67 11.57
C ARG A 53 22.61 -5.79 11.13
N LEU A 54 21.69 -5.80 12.09
CA LEU A 54 20.25 -5.76 11.80
C LEU A 54 19.85 -4.45 11.12
N ALA A 55 20.43 -3.31 11.54
CA ALA A 55 20.21 -2.02 10.89
C ALA A 55 20.63 -2.02 9.42
N ALA A 56 21.79 -2.64 9.11
CA ALA A 56 22.26 -2.78 7.74
C ALA A 56 21.32 -3.67 6.90
N LYS A 57 20.87 -4.82 7.46
CA LYS A 57 19.92 -5.74 6.81
C LYS A 57 18.56 -5.06 6.59
N TYR A 58 18.03 -4.37 7.62
CA TYR A 58 16.81 -3.59 7.52
C TYR A 58 16.86 -2.55 6.40
N SER A 59 17.95 -1.79 6.35
CA SER A 59 18.09 -0.68 5.41
C SER A 59 18.08 -1.11 3.94
N ARG A 60 18.68 -2.28 3.63
CA ARG A 60 18.74 -2.74 2.24
C ARG A 60 17.53 -3.58 1.81
N SER A 61 16.78 -4.17 2.75
CA SER A 61 15.74 -5.16 2.43
C SER A 61 14.32 -4.70 2.79
N CYS A 62 14.14 -4.05 3.93
CA CYS A 62 12.81 -3.74 4.48
C CYS A 62 12.41 -2.28 4.27
N LEU A 63 13.38 -1.37 4.43
CA LEU A 63 13.16 0.06 4.57
C LEU A 63 12.30 0.63 3.44
N MET A 64 12.65 0.35 2.19
CA MET A 64 12.03 0.98 1.02
C MET A 64 10.51 0.80 1.01
N CYS A 65 10.04 -0.42 1.30
CA CYS A 65 8.61 -0.73 1.28
C CYS A 65 7.91 -0.35 2.59
N HIS A 66 8.56 -0.56 3.74
CA HIS A 66 7.92 -0.37 5.04
C HIS A 66 8.01 1.06 5.59
N THR A 67 8.56 2.01 4.84
CA THR A 67 8.50 3.45 5.14
C THR A 67 7.62 4.22 4.17
N SER A 68 7.32 3.64 2.99
CA SER A 68 6.54 4.29 1.94
C SER A 68 5.06 3.85 1.98
N PRO A 69 4.11 4.79 2.12
CA PRO A 69 2.68 4.49 2.02
C PRO A 69 2.28 3.91 0.67
N ASP A 70 2.97 4.28 -0.40
CA ASP A 70 2.66 3.82 -1.77
C ASP A 70 2.91 2.33 -1.97
N ALA A 71 3.80 1.73 -1.18
CA ALA A 71 4.09 0.30 -1.21
C ALA A 71 2.95 -0.56 -0.65
N LYS A 72 1.95 0.04 0.02
CA LYS A 72 0.84 -0.65 0.68
C LYS A 72 1.29 -1.74 1.67
N ALA A 73 2.54 -1.68 2.10
CA ALA A 73 3.09 -2.51 3.16
C ALA A 73 2.72 -1.91 4.53
N PRO A 74 2.62 -2.71 5.60
CA PRO A 74 2.46 -2.16 6.94
C PRO A 74 3.65 -1.28 7.28
N LEU A 75 3.40 -0.03 7.68
CA LEU A 75 4.48 0.92 7.92
C LEU A 75 5.22 0.59 9.22
N VAL A 76 6.53 0.83 9.22
CA VAL A 76 7.36 0.68 10.42
C VAL A 76 6.81 1.56 11.54
N HIS A 77 6.68 0.97 12.74
CA HIS A 77 6.11 1.57 13.96
C HIS A 77 4.66 2.04 13.86
N ASP A 78 3.91 1.67 12.81
CA ASP A 78 2.45 1.82 12.80
C ASP A 78 1.81 0.70 13.64
N ARG A 79 1.85 0.90 14.96
CA ARG A 79 1.36 -0.10 15.92
C ARG A 79 -0.10 -0.48 15.70
N ALA A 80 -0.93 0.46 15.25
CA ALA A 80 -2.35 0.21 15.05
C ALA A 80 -2.58 -0.78 13.90
N ASP A 81 -1.92 -0.57 12.74
CA ASP A 81 -2.02 -1.48 11.60
C ASP A 81 -1.40 -2.84 11.91
N TRP A 82 -0.26 -2.88 12.60
CA TRP A 82 0.36 -4.15 13.01
C TRP A 82 -0.52 -4.94 13.98
N GLN A 83 -1.10 -4.31 15.00
CA GLN A 83 -2.00 -4.97 15.95
C GLN A 83 -3.25 -5.50 15.28
N LYS A 84 -3.82 -4.75 14.33
CA LYS A 84 -4.96 -5.23 13.53
C LYS A 84 -4.61 -6.52 12.78
N ARG A 85 -3.46 -6.56 12.11
CA ARG A 85 -2.99 -7.76 11.37
C ARG A 85 -2.76 -8.95 12.28
N ILE A 86 -2.21 -8.72 13.47
CA ILE A 86 -2.00 -9.76 14.49
C ILE A 86 -3.34 -10.29 15.01
N ALA A 87 -4.31 -9.41 15.27
CA ALA A 87 -5.65 -9.81 15.71
C ALA A 87 -6.39 -10.63 14.66
N GLU A 88 -6.22 -10.31 13.37
CA GLU A 88 -6.87 -11.01 12.26
C GLU A 88 -6.24 -12.38 11.96
N ARG A 89 -4.94 -12.55 12.11
CA ARG A 89 -4.19 -13.70 11.58
C ARG A 89 -3.36 -14.46 12.61
N GLY A 90 -3.13 -13.88 13.77
CA GLY A 90 -2.18 -14.38 14.76
C GLY A 90 -0.74 -13.93 14.50
N LEU A 91 0.03 -13.76 15.58
CA LEU A 91 1.41 -13.29 15.53
C LEU A 91 2.32 -14.23 14.71
N ASP A 92 2.20 -15.54 14.92
CA ASP A 92 3.03 -16.52 14.22
C ASP A 92 2.83 -16.49 12.70
N THR A 93 1.59 -16.29 12.25
CA THR A 93 1.28 -16.13 10.82
C THR A 93 1.90 -14.85 10.28
N VAL A 94 1.81 -13.72 11.01
CA VAL A 94 2.43 -12.45 10.58
C VAL A 94 3.95 -12.58 10.50
N LEU A 95 4.59 -13.26 11.45
CA LEU A 95 6.03 -13.55 11.41
C LEU A 95 6.41 -14.48 10.26
N SER A 96 5.57 -15.51 10.00
CA SER A 96 5.76 -16.43 8.87
C SER A 96 5.70 -15.73 7.52
N HIS A 97 4.86 -14.69 7.36
CA HIS A 97 4.79 -13.90 6.13
C HIS A 97 6.14 -13.26 5.76
N ALA A 98 6.95 -12.89 6.75
CA ALA A 98 8.29 -12.37 6.48
C ALA A 98 9.23 -13.44 5.90
N GLN A 99 9.00 -14.72 6.21
CA GLN A 99 9.82 -15.84 5.73
C GLN A 99 9.40 -16.28 4.33
N ILE A 100 8.09 -16.53 4.16
CA ILE A 100 7.57 -17.15 2.93
C ILE A 100 7.09 -16.14 1.87
N GLY A 101 7.00 -14.87 2.26
CA GLY A 101 6.37 -13.81 1.46
C GLY A 101 4.85 -13.74 1.66
N PHE A 102 4.26 -12.60 1.31
CA PHE A 102 2.82 -12.41 1.38
C PHE A 102 2.37 -11.29 0.45
N ASN A 103 1.44 -11.55 -0.46
CA ASN A 103 0.99 -10.62 -1.49
C ASN A 103 2.19 -10.07 -2.30
N ALA A 104 2.42 -8.75 -2.27
CA ALA A 104 3.55 -8.10 -2.94
C ALA A 104 4.89 -8.21 -2.16
N MET A 105 4.87 -8.70 -0.92
CA MET A 105 6.09 -8.91 -0.14
C MET A 105 6.79 -10.19 -0.62
N PRO A 106 8.03 -10.09 -1.12
CA PRO A 106 8.78 -11.27 -1.54
C PRO A 106 9.22 -12.13 -0.35
N PRO A 107 9.54 -13.42 -0.57
CA PRO A 107 10.12 -14.29 0.46
C PRO A 107 11.33 -13.62 1.12
N GLN A 108 11.43 -13.75 2.45
CA GLN A 108 12.47 -13.15 3.30
C GLN A 108 12.58 -11.62 3.18
N GLY A 109 11.57 -10.94 2.59
CA GLY A 109 11.65 -9.50 2.32
C GLY A 109 12.89 -9.11 1.50
N GLN A 110 13.40 -10.01 0.62
CA GLN A 110 14.66 -9.91 -0.13
C GLN A 110 15.93 -9.91 0.76
N CYS A 111 15.85 -10.27 2.04
CA CYS A 111 17.02 -10.45 2.90
C CYS A 111 17.54 -11.87 2.79
N MET A 112 18.18 -12.23 1.69
CA MET A 112 18.60 -13.60 1.39
C MET A 112 19.66 -14.16 2.34
N ASP A 113 20.35 -13.28 3.09
CA ASP A 113 21.35 -13.62 4.12
C ASP A 113 20.83 -13.44 5.55
N CYS A 114 19.52 -13.22 5.71
CA CYS A 114 18.89 -13.19 7.03
C CYS A 114 18.59 -14.62 7.51
N SER A 115 18.96 -14.92 8.74
CA SER A 115 18.45 -16.09 9.45
C SER A 115 16.97 -15.86 9.84
N GLU A 116 16.27 -16.95 10.17
CA GLU A 116 14.90 -16.88 10.68
C GLU A 116 14.79 -16.00 11.93
N ALA A 117 15.76 -16.11 12.84
CA ALA A 117 15.79 -15.29 14.05
C ALA A 117 15.95 -13.79 13.74
N GLU A 118 16.79 -13.44 12.75
CA GLU A 118 16.96 -12.06 12.32
C GLU A 118 15.71 -11.53 11.62
N LEU A 119 15.03 -12.32 10.78
CA LEU A 119 13.77 -11.95 10.17
C LEU A 119 12.68 -11.67 11.22
N LYS A 120 12.58 -12.54 12.24
CA LYS A 120 11.67 -12.31 13.37
C LYS A 120 12.01 -11.04 14.14
N ALA A 121 13.30 -10.80 14.41
CA ALA A 121 13.75 -9.58 15.10
C ALA A 121 13.44 -8.32 14.30
N LEU A 122 13.71 -8.32 12.99
CA LEU A 122 13.39 -7.21 12.09
C LEU A 122 11.89 -6.95 11.99
N THR A 123 11.08 -8.00 11.94
CA THR A 123 9.61 -7.87 11.90
C THR A 123 9.10 -7.29 13.21
N ARG A 124 9.59 -7.74 14.36
CA ARG A 124 9.25 -7.17 15.69
C ARG A 124 9.68 -5.71 15.81
N PHE A 125 10.88 -5.37 15.32
CA PHE A 125 11.31 -3.98 15.24
C PHE A 125 10.30 -3.13 14.44
N MET A 126 9.86 -3.60 13.27
CA MET A 126 8.88 -2.86 12.46
C MET A 126 7.52 -2.71 13.15
N MET A 127 7.13 -3.68 14.00
CA MET A 127 5.92 -3.58 14.85
C MET A 127 6.06 -2.52 15.96
N GLY A 128 7.26 -2.00 16.22
CA GLY A 128 7.55 -1.10 17.32
C GLY A 128 7.80 -1.83 18.65
N ASP A 129 8.05 -3.15 18.58
CA ASP A 129 8.55 -3.90 19.72
C ASP A 129 10.07 -3.66 19.77
N THR A 130 10.50 -2.91 20.78
CA THR A 130 11.94 -2.79 21.09
C THR A 130 12.41 -4.11 21.66
N PRO A 131 13.44 -4.74 21.11
CA PRO A 131 14.09 -5.88 21.79
C PRO A 131 14.80 -5.41 23.05
#